data_d930e7738592cbb32f6b54df83149c9e
#
_entry.id   d930e7738592cbb32f6b54df83149c9e
#
_cell.length_a   1.000
_cell.length_b   1.000
_cell.length_c   1.000
_cell.angle_alpha   90.00
_cell.angle_beta   90.00
_cell.angle_gamma   90.00
#
_symmetry.space_group_name_H-M   'P 1'
#
loop_
_entity.id
_entity.type
_entity.pdbx_description
1 polymer ?
#
loop_
_entity_poly.entity_id
_entity_poly.type
_entity_poly.pdbx_seq_one_letter_code
_entity_poly.pdbx_strand_id
1 'polypeptide(L)'
;MPLRFLPLLLSLISLTTAADDTRWRLDTVHTQIQFSIDHQGFNRSLGQFKLREGALLFDEKDWSSARVTASIDTASLYLGDAKWEETVRSWRYLNSERWPLAQFRSLSVQRGEGNSGVIHGELELHGQRRPLDIAFRFNKLANDPYTFKRTVGFSATATLNRSDFGMDKVLSAIGDEVQLRLEVAAVRDKDAEPGAATAGDTPTTPAQDPDRNDGTEKR
;
A
#
# COMPACT_ATOMS: atom_id res chain seq x y z
N MET A 1 -19.24 -71.82 -9.44
CA MET A 1 -19.77 -70.55 -8.90
C MET A 1 -18.62 -69.52 -8.89
N PRO A 2 -18.62 -68.50 -9.77
CA PRO A 2 -17.58 -67.48 -9.74
C PRO A 2 -17.97 -66.34 -8.78
N LEU A 3 -17.05 -66.00 -7.89
CA LEU A 3 -17.10 -64.93 -6.91
C LEU A 3 -16.92 -63.57 -7.61
N ARG A 4 -17.97 -62.74 -7.63
CA ARG A 4 -17.93 -61.39 -8.22
C ARG A 4 -17.35 -60.43 -7.20
N PHE A 5 -16.14 -59.90 -7.47
CA PHE A 5 -15.56 -58.77 -6.76
C PHE A 5 -16.26 -57.48 -7.22
N LEU A 6 -16.91 -56.80 -6.27
CA LEU A 6 -17.47 -55.46 -6.45
C LEU A 6 -16.41 -54.43 -6.10
N PRO A 7 -15.95 -53.54 -7.00
CA PRO A 7 -14.98 -52.50 -6.64
C PRO A 7 -15.69 -51.44 -5.79
N LEU A 8 -15.16 -51.22 -4.59
CA LEU A 8 -15.53 -50.12 -3.69
C LEU A 8 -14.97 -48.81 -4.27
N LEU A 9 -15.86 -48.00 -4.85
CA LEU A 9 -15.48 -46.65 -5.32
C LEU A 9 -15.32 -45.74 -4.11
N LEU A 10 -14.06 -45.46 -3.75
CA LEU A 10 -13.70 -44.49 -2.71
C LEU A 10 -13.83 -43.07 -3.30
N SER A 11 -14.95 -42.41 -3.06
CA SER A 11 -15.15 -41.01 -3.43
C SER A 11 -14.22 -40.13 -2.57
N LEU A 12 -13.17 -39.57 -3.17
CA LEU A 12 -12.40 -38.46 -2.57
C LEU A 12 -13.31 -37.22 -2.54
N ILE A 13 -13.84 -36.92 -1.37
CA ILE A 13 -14.45 -35.63 -1.08
C ILE A 13 -13.32 -34.66 -0.91
N SER A 14 -13.02 -33.87 -1.96
CA SER A 14 -12.12 -32.72 -1.84
C SER A 14 -12.80 -31.70 -0.92
N LEU A 15 -12.33 -31.60 0.33
CA LEU A 15 -12.66 -30.47 1.20
C LEU A 15 -12.02 -29.21 0.62
N THR A 16 -12.77 -28.44 -0.14
CA THR A 16 -12.43 -27.05 -0.42
C THR A 16 -12.74 -26.24 0.83
N THR A 17 -11.76 -26.17 1.75
CA THR A 17 -11.89 -25.41 2.99
C THR A 17 -11.22 -24.07 2.88
N ALA A 18 -11.97 -23.01 3.23
CA ALA A 18 -11.51 -21.81 3.93
C ALA A 18 -10.71 -20.75 3.19
N ALA A 19 -10.77 -20.63 1.87
CA ALA A 19 -10.24 -19.44 1.18
C ALA A 19 -11.08 -18.17 1.44
N ASP A 20 -12.33 -18.34 1.86
CA ASP A 20 -13.30 -17.23 2.07
C ASP A 20 -13.05 -16.44 3.37
N ASP A 21 -12.39 -17.05 4.37
CA ASP A 21 -12.21 -16.46 5.70
C ASP A 21 -11.00 -15.55 5.81
N THR A 22 -10.19 -15.44 4.76
CA THR A 22 -8.90 -14.74 4.76
C THR A 22 -8.88 -13.48 3.90
N ARG A 23 -10.01 -13.11 3.27
CA ARG A 23 -10.13 -11.95 2.38
C ARG A 23 -10.75 -10.77 3.11
N TRP A 24 -10.13 -9.61 2.96
CA TRP A 24 -10.48 -8.39 3.68
C TRP A 24 -10.42 -7.21 2.74
N ARG A 25 -11.40 -6.32 2.84
CA ARG A 25 -11.39 -4.99 2.22
C ARG A 25 -10.85 -3.98 3.22
N LEU A 26 -9.87 -3.17 2.82
CA LEU A 26 -9.39 -2.08 3.66
C LEU A 26 -10.52 -1.06 3.86
N ASP A 27 -10.72 -0.65 5.11
CA ASP A 27 -11.72 0.35 5.48
C ASP A 27 -11.19 1.74 5.13
N THR A 28 -11.82 2.41 4.17
CA THR A 28 -11.39 3.73 3.69
C THR A 28 -11.69 4.86 4.67
N VAL A 29 -12.52 4.62 5.68
CA VAL A 29 -12.88 5.60 6.71
C VAL A 29 -11.93 5.52 7.90
N HIS A 30 -11.61 4.30 8.36
CA HIS A 30 -10.82 4.08 9.56
C HIS A 30 -9.33 3.80 9.27
N THR A 31 -8.95 3.62 8.00
CA THR A 31 -7.54 3.56 7.62
C THR A 31 -6.96 4.97 7.50
N GLN A 32 -5.87 5.22 8.22
CA GLN A 32 -5.18 6.51 8.24
C GLN A 32 -3.77 6.36 7.65
N ILE A 33 -3.43 7.25 6.73
CA ILE A 33 -2.12 7.31 6.08
C ILE A 33 -1.53 8.69 6.38
N GLN A 34 -0.59 8.72 7.32
CA GLN A 34 0.08 9.93 7.77
C GLN A 34 1.53 9.93 7.30
N PHE A 35 2.08 11.12 7.09
CA PHE A 35 3.49 11.28 6.82
C PHE A 35 4.08 12.45 7.59
N SER A 36 5.41 12.43 7.75
CA SER A 36 6.17 13.56 8.24
C SER A 36 7.43 13.77 7.39
N ILE A 37 7.76 15.03 7.15
CA ILE A 37 8.91 15.44 6.34
C ILE A 37 9.58 16.66 6.98
N ASP A 38 10.91 16.74 6.93
CA ASP A 38 11.62 17.93 7.39
C ASP A 38 11.28 19.16 6.56
N HIS A 39 11.05 20.29 7.22
CA HIS A 39 10.79 21.57 6.61
C HIS A 39 11.79 22.60 7.10
N GLN A 40 12.84 22.78 6.30
CA GLN A 40 13.91 23.77 6.50
C GLN A 40 14.67 23.62 7.85
N GLY A 41 14.64 22.44 8.47
CA GLY A 41 15.23 22.21 9.77
C GLY A 41 14.48 22.87 10.94
N PHE A 42 13.42 23.65 10.69
CA PHE A 42 12.66 24.29 11.76
C PHE A 42 11.68 23.33 12.43
N ASN A 43 11.06 22.46 11.65
CA ASN A 43 10.10 21.48 12.16
C ASN A 43 9.96 20.31 11.17
N ARG A 44 9.16 19.32 11.56
CA ARG A 44 8.66 18.31 10.65
C ARG A 44 7.20 18.64 10.31
N SER A 45 6.96 18.89 9.03
CA SER A 45 5.59 19.04 8.53
C SER A 45 4.88 17.70 8.57
N LEU A 46 3.64 17.71 9.02
CA LEU A 46 2.75 16.56 9.10
C LEU A 46 1.67 16.69 8.03
N GLY A 47 1.38 15.59 7.37
CA GLY A 47 0.30 15.53 6.42
C GLY A 47 -0.36 14.16 6.39
N GLN A 48 -1.45 14.07 5.67
CA GLN A 48 -2.19 12.81 5.51
C GLN A 48 -2.82 12.70 4.13
N PHE A 49 -3.04 11.45 3.73
CA PHE A 49 -3.77 11.08 2.53
C PHE A 49 -4.94 10.18 2.87
N LYS A 50 -5.93 10.11 1.97
CA LYS A 50 -7.02 9.16 2.06
C LYS A 50 -6.71 7.91 1.25
N LEU A 51 -7.00 6.76 1.84
CA LEU A 51 -7.09 5.51 1.12
C LEU A 51 -8.28 5.59 0.16
N ARG A 52 -8.06 5.31 -1.12
CA ARG A 52 -9.12 5.21 -2.11
C ARG A 52 -9.77 3.83 -2.08
N GLU A 53 -8.94 2.80 -2.09
CA GLU A 53 -9.35 1.40 -2.01
C GLU A 53 -8.17 0.52 -1.62
N GLY A 54 -8.47 -0.71 -1.20
CA GLY A 54 -7.45 -1.70 -0.93
C GLY A 54 -8.04 -3.03 -0.52
N ALA A 55 -7.26 -4.07 -0.72
CA ALA A 55 -7.61 -5.43 -0.36
C ALA A 55 -6.44 -6.11 0.35
N LEU A 56 -6.77 -7.01 1.25
CA LEU A 56 -5.83 -7.79 2.04
C LEU A 56 -6.26 -9.25 2.01
N LEU A 57 -5.32 -10.14 1.74
CA LEU A 57 -5.38 -11.56 2.08
C LEU A 57 -4.60 -11.74 3.37
N PHE A 58 -5.24 -12.25 4.43
CA PHE A 58 -4.58 -12.44 5.72
C PHE A 58 -5.23 -13.56 6.51
N ASP A 59 -4.42 -14.53 6.90
CA ASP A 59 -4.75 -15.57 7.87
C ASP A 59 -3.91 -15.35 9.14
N GLU A 60 -4.57 -15.20 10.30
CA GLU A 60 -3.89 -15.02 11.58
C GLU A 60 -2.93 -16.18 11.91
N LYS A 61 -3.19 -17.36 11.38
CA LYS A 61 -2.38 -18.57 11.61
C LYS A 61 -1.22 -18.69 10.64
N ASP A 62 -1.36 -18.18 9.42
CA ASP A 62 -0.35 -18.24 8.36
C ASP A 62 -0.16 -16.88 7.67
N TRP A 63 0.84 -16.13 8.13
CA TRP A 63 1.17 -14.82 7.56
C TRP A 63 1.98 -14.90 6.26
N SER A 64 2.55 -16.06 5.94
CA SER A 64 3.38 -16.22 4.74
C SER A 64 2.57 -16.09 3.45
N SER A 65 1.28 -16.44 3.52
CA SER A 65 0.34 -16.29 2.42
C SER A 65 -0.23 -14.87 2.27
N ALA A 66 0.04 -13.97 3.24
CA ALA A 66 -0.54 -12.63 3.26
C ALA A 66 -0.14 -11.82 2.03
N ARG A 67 -1.11 -11.07 1.50
CA ARG A 67 -0.95 -10.14 0.37
C ARG A 67 -1.79 -8.90 0.62
N VAL A 68 -1.25 -7.75 0.26
CA VAL A 68 -1.98 -6.49 0.36
C VAL A 68 -1.77 -5.64 -0.88
N THR A 69 -2.84 -5.00 -1.33
CA THR A 69 -2.81 -3.92 -2.32
C THR A 69 -3.55 -2.72 -1.77
N ALA A 70 -3.06 -1.52 -2.08
CA ALA A 70 -3.68 -0.28 -1.67
C ALA A 70 -3.49 0.79 -2.74
N SER A 71 -4.54 1.55 -3.02
CA SER A 71 -4.52 2.74 -3.86
C SER A 71 -4.83 3.96 -3.00
N ILE A 72 -3.94 4.93 -3.04
CA ILE A 72 -3.99 6.14 -2.24
C ILE A 72 -4.26 7.33 -3.17
N ASP A 73 -5.24 8.16 -2.83
CA ASP A 73 -5.57 9.37 -3.60
C ASP A 73 -4.56 10.48 -3.29
N THR A 74 -3.71 10.82 -4.25
CA THR A 74 -2.70 11.89 -4.09
C THR A 74 -3.32 13.28 -4.03
N ALA A 75 -4.52 13.48 -4.63
CA ALA A 75 -5.25 14.73 -4.56
C ALA A 75 -5.91 14.96 -3.20
N SER A 76 -6.06 13.92 -2.39
CA SER A 76 -6.61 13.99 -1.04
C SER A 76 -5.66 14.54 0.02
N LEU A 77 -4.48 14.98 -0.39
CA LEU A 77 -3.49 15.57 0.52
C LEU A 77 -4.12 16.61 1.43
N TYR A 78 -3.87 16.47 2.73
CA TYR A 78 -4.26 17.41 3.76
C TYR A 78 -3.04 17.83 4.60
N LEU A 79 -2.79 19.14 4.68
CA LEU A 79 -1.70 19.77 5.43
C LEU A 79 -2.21 20.84 6.41
N GLY A 80 -3.54 21.06 6.46
CA GLY A 80 -4.15 22.08 7.31
C GLY A 80 -4.20 23.48 6.71
N ASP A 81 -3.70 23.68 5.47
CA ASP A 81 -3.76 24.93 4.73
C ASP A 81 -3.97 24.67 3.23
N ALA A 82 -5.06 25.17 2.68
CA ALA A 82 -5.47 24.89 1.32
C ALA A 82 -4.47 25.35 0.25
N LYS A 83 -3.79 26.50 0.46
CA LYS A 83 -2.82 27.03 -0.49
C LYS A 83 -1.53 26.21 -0.48
N TRP A 84 -1.14 25.76 0.69
CA TRP A 84 0.00 24.85 0.82
C TRP A 84 -0.29 23.49 0.17
N GLU A 85 -1.47 22.93 0.42
CA GLU A 85 -1.94 21.69 -0.23
C GLU A 85 -1.95 21.82 -1.75
N GLU A 86 -2.46 22.92 -2.31
CA GLU A 86 -2.45 23.20 -3.74
C GLU A 86 -1.01 23.21 -4.29
N THR A 87 -0.09 23.87 -3.56
CA THR A 87 1.34 23.92 -3.96
C THR A 87 1.95 22.52 -4.01
N VAL A 88 1.70 21.69 -2.99
CA VAL A 88 2.29 20.35 -2.92
C VAL A 88 1.63 19.38 -3.91
N ARG A 89 0.35 19.56 -4.24
CA ARG A 89 -0.32 18.79 -5.30
C ARG A 89 0.12 19.18 -6.72
N SER A 90 0.76 20.35 -6.89
CA SER A 90 1.16 20.85 -8.20
C SER A 90 2.24 19.98 -8.86
N TRP A 91 2.48 20.24 -10.16
CA TRP A 91 3.52 19.57 -10.98
C TRP A 91 4.92 19.61 -10.35
N ARG A 92 5.14 20.54 -9.45
CA ARG A 92 6.43 20.77 -8.80
C ARG A 92 6.79 19.68 -7.79
N TYR A 93 5.76 19.00 -7.23
CA TYR A 93 5.91 17.97 -6.21
C TYR A 93 5.15 16.70 -6.56
N LEU A 94 3.93 16.52 -6.08
CA LEU A 94 3.15 15.29 -6.29
C LEU A 94 2.64 15.15 -7.72
N ASN A 95 2.41 16.27 -8.42
CA ASN A 95 1.77 16.28 -9.73
C ASN A 95 0.49 15.41 -9.77
N SER A 96 -0.40 15.67 -8.80
CA SER A 96 -1.59 14.83 -8.57
C SER A 96 -2.55 14.81 -9.74
N GLU A 97 -2.51 15.82 -10.63
CA GLU A 97 -3.27 15.83 -11.87
C GLU A 97 -2.80 14.74 -12.84
N ARG A 98 -1.49 14.57 -12.98
CA ARG A 98 -0.89 13.56 -13.85
C ARG A 98 -0.83 12.19 -13.19
N TRP A 99 -0.57 12.16 -11.87
CA TRP A 99 -0.39 10.96 -11.07
C TRP A 99 -1.39 10.93 -9.90
N PRO A 100 -2.69 10.71 -10.20
CA PRO A 100 -3.76 10.84 -9.19
C PRO A 100 -3.72 9.77 -8.10
N LEU A 101 -3.00 8.68 -8.34
CA LEU A 101 -2.91 7.58 -7.40
C LEU A 101 -1.45 7.25 -7.07
N ALA A 102 -1.19 6.97 -5.79
CA ALA A 102 -0.06 6.16 -5.38
C ALA A 102 -0.57 4.73 -5.14
N GLN A 103 0.17 3.72 -5.61
CA GLN A 103 -0.25 2.33 -5.54
C GLN A 103 0.81 1.48 -4.84
N PHE A 104 0.40 0.74 -3.83
CA PHE A 104 1.26 -0.21 -3.15
C PHE A 104 0.78 -1.64 -3.41
N ARG A 105 1.75 -2.55 -3.63
CA ARG A 105 1.51 -4.00 -3.66
C ARG A 105 2.57 -4.73 -2.86
N SER A 106 2.17 -5.67 -2.04
CA SER A 106 3.11 -6.57 -1.37
C SER A 106 3.64 -7.62 -2.34
N LEU A 107 4.90 -8.00 -2.15
CA LEU A 107 5.56 -9.13 -2.82
C LEU A 107 5.66 -10.32 -1.87
N SER A 108 6.03 -10.05 -0.60
CA SER A 108 6.11 -11.07 0.44
C SER A 108 5.86 -10.44 1.81
N VAL A 109 5.51 -11.29 2.78
CA VAL A 109 5.37 -10.92 4.18
C VAL A 109 6.25 -11.82 5.02
N GLN A 110 7.10 -11.21 5.82
CA GLN A 110 7.96 -11.88 6.78
C GLN A 110 7.44 -11.63 8.20
N ARG A 111 7.06 -12.70 8.90
CA ARG A 111 6.70 -12.61 10.31
C ARG A 111 7.95 -12.42 11.16
N GLY A 112 7.91 -11.45 12.07
CA GLY A 112 8.91 -11.20 13.10
C GLY A 112 8.53 -11.81 14.45
N GLU A 113 9.05 -11.24 15.51
CA GLU A 113 8.74 -11.67 16.87
C GLU A 113 7.34 -11.19 17.30
N GLY A 114 6.63 -12.05 18.02
CA GLY A 114 5.30 -11.76 18.55
C GLY A 114 4.29 -11.43 17.46
N ASN A 115 3.77 -10.21 17.50
CA ASN A 115 2.78 -9.70 16.56
C ASN A 115 3.38 -8.75 15.49
N SER A 116 4.70 -8.70 15.35
CA SER A 116 5.38 -7.85 14.38
C SER A 116 5.74 -8.59 13.09
N GLY A 117 5.99 -7.82 12.04
CA GLY A 117 6.47 -8.34 10.77
C GLY A 117 6.90 -7.23 9.82
N VAL A 118 7.38 -7.64 8.65
CA VAL A 118 7.75 -6.74 7.56
C VAL A 118 7.03 -7.18 6.29
N ILE A 119 6.42 -6.24 5.61
CA ILE A 119 5.90 -6.42 4.26
C ILE A 119 6.95 -5.88 3.29
N HIS A 120 7.49 -6.75 2.46
CA HIS A 120 8.32 -6.36 1.33
C HIS A 120 7.40 -6.12 0.14
N GLY A 121 7.45 -4.96 -0.47
CA GLY A 121 6.54 -4.60 -1.55
C GLY A 121 7.12 -3.56 -2.48
N GLU A 122 6.28 -3.05 -3.35
CA GLU A 122 6.58 -1.98 -4.28
C GLU A 122 5.55 -0.88 -4.16
N LEU A 123 6.05 0.35 -4.13
CA LEU A 123 5.25 1.56 -4.22
C LEU A 123 5.44 2.17 -5.61
N GLU A 124 4.33 2.43 -6.31
CA GLU A 124 4.29 3.30 -7.46
C GLU A 124 3.78 4.68 -7.03
N LEU A 125 4.62 5.70 -7.18
CA LEU A 125 4.34 7.07 -6.79
C LEU A 125 4.97 8.00 -7.83
N HIS A 126 4.27 9.05 -8.24
CA HIS A 126 4.76 10.03 -9.22
C HIS A 126 5.28 9.37 -10.52
N GLY A 127 4.64 8.25 -10.94
CA GLY A 127 5.02 7.45 -12.12
C GLY A 127 6.31 6.65 -12.00
N GLN A 128 6.89 6.56 -10.81
CA GLN A 128 8.05 5.74 -10.51
C GLN A 128 7.66 4.59 -9.59
N ARG A 129 8.18 3.38 -9.88
CA ARG A 129 7.98 2.20 -9.03
C ARG A 129 9.28 1.88 -8.31
N ARG A 130 9.23 1.78 -6.98
CA ARG A 130 10.37 1.50 -6.11
C ARG A 130 10.01 0.48 -5.05
N PRO A 131 10.98 -0.33 -4.61
CA PRO A 131 10.78 -1.19 -3.43
C PRO A 131 10.45 -0.33 -2.21
N LEU A 132 9.56 -0.85 -1.36
CA LEU A 132 9.22 -0.24 -0.08
C LEU A 132 8.95 -1.35 0.94
N ASP A 133 9.72 -1.33 2.02
CA ASP A 133 9.51 -2.19 3.17
C ASP A 133 8.62 -1.48 4.19
N ILE A 134 7.58 -2.17 4.64
CA ILE A 134 6.65 -1.66 5.64
C ILE A 134 6.75 -2.56 6.89
N ALA A 135 7.32 -2.02 7.95
CA ALA A 135 7.30 -2.68 9.25
C ALA A 135 5.89 -2.54 9.85
N PHE A 136 5.32 -3.65 10.31
CA PHE A 136 3.97 -3.65 10.86
C PHE A 136 3.86 -4.43 12.17
N ARG A 137 2.78 -4.13 12.88
CA ARG A 137 2.30 -4.90 14.03
C ARG A 137 0.83 -5.25 13.83
N PHE A 138 0.51 -6.52 13.99
CA PHE A 138 -0.86 -7.00 14.10
C PHE A 138 -1.43 -6.59 15.45
N ASN A 139 -2.56 -5.88 15.45
CA ASN A 139 -3.18 -5.35 16.66
C ASN A 139 -4.27 -6.28 17.19
N LYS A 140 -5.26 -6.61 16.33
CA LYS A 140 -6.44 -7.35 16.75
C LYS A 140 -7.22 -7.90 15.56
N LEU A 141 -7.84 -9.06 15.77
CA LEU A 141 -8.85 -9.64 14.90
C LEU A 141 -10.09 -10.00 15.75
N ALA A 142 -11.20 -9.27 15.57
CA ALA A 142 -12.42 -9.48 16.34
C ALA A 142 -13.65 -8.99 15.57
N ASN A 143 -14.84 -9.26 16.08
CA ASN A 143 -16.03 -8.56 15.62
C ASN A 143 -16.02 -7.14 16.17
N ASP A 144 -16.26 -6.18 15.30
CA ASP A 144 -16.47 -4.79 15.68
C ASP A 144 -17.75 -4.67 16.54
N PRO A 145 -17.71 -4.01 17.71
CA PRO A 145 -18.85 -3.99 18.63
C PRO A 145 -20.05 -3.21 18.14
N TYR A 146 -19.87 -2.30 17.16
CA TYR A 146 -20.95 -1.47 16.62
C TYR A 146 -21.52 -2.02 15.33
N THR A 147 -20.65 -2.48 14.42
CA THR A 147 -21.08 -2.97 13.11
C THR A 147 -21.27 -4.48 13.06
N PHE A 148 -20.77 -5.19 14.08
CA PHE A 148 -20.73 -6.67 14.19
C PHE A 148 -19.94 -7.34 13.05
N LYS A 149 -19.24 -6.58 12.22
CA LYS A 149 -18.43 -7.12 11.14
C LYS A 149 -17.09 -7.63 11.69
N ARG A 150 -16.63 -8.74 11.15
CA ARG A 150 -15.30 -9.26 11.44
C ARG A 150 -14.25 -8.28 10.91
N THR A 151 -13.42 -7.75 11.80
CA THR A 151 -12.47 -6.67 11.49
C THR A 151 -11.08 -7.04 12.00
N VAL A 152 -10.07 -6.73 11.19
CA VAL A 152 -8.66 -6.88 11.53
C VAL A 152 -7.97 -5.52 11.50
N GLY A 153 -7.05 -5.28 12.44
CA GLY A 153 -6.33 -4.01 12.58
C GLY A 153 -4.83 -4.19 12.66
N PHE A 154 -4.11 -3.23 12.07
CA PHE A 154 -2.65 -3.17 12.07
C PHE A 154 -2.18 -1.73 12.27
N SER A 155 -1.01 -1.57 12.91
CA SER A 155 -0.24 -0.32 12.91
C SER A 155 1.07 -0.56 12.15
N ALA A 156 1.46 0.36 11.29
CA ALA A 156 2.64 0.17 10.46
C ALA A 156 3.42 1.47 10.24
N THR A 157 4.70 1.32 9.88
CA THR A 157 5.59 2.42 9.55
C THR A 157 6.44 2.06 8.34
N ALA A 158 6.80 3.08 7.57
CA ALA A 158 7.77 2.95 6.49
C ALA A 158 8.55 4.26 6.33
N THR A 159 9.65 4.21 5.61
CA THR A 159 10.42 5.38 5.24
C THR A 159 10.76 5.30 3.76
N LEU A 160 10.63 6.40 3.06
CA LEU A 160 11.03 6.54 1.66
C LEU A 160 11.76 7.84 1.43
N ASN A 161 12.55 7.92 0.36
CA ASN A 161 13.11 9.16 -0.14
C ASN A 161 12.27 9.65 -1.32
N ARG A 162 11.77 10.89 -1.26
CA ARG A 162 10.94 11.44 -2.33
C ARG A 162 11.70 11.61 -3.65
N SER A 163 13.02 11.79 -3.58
CA SER A 163 13.89 11.88 -4.76
C SER A 163 13.91 10.59 -5.58
N ASP A 164 13.78 9.42 -4.95
CA ASP A 164 13.68 8.13 -5.63
C ASP A 164 12.46 8.05 -6.57
N PHE A 165 11.46 8.89 -6.32
CA PHE A 165 10.24 9.00 -7.12
C PHE A 165 10.25 10.22 -8.05
N GLY A 166 11.42 10.85 -8.27
CA GLY A 166 11.55 12.02 -9.15
C GLY A 166 11.04 13.34 -8.54
N MET A 167 10.72 13.36 -7.25
CA MET A 167 10.33 14.56 -6.52
C MET A 167 11.55 15.22 -5.87
N ASP A 168 12.51 15.65 -6.67
CA ASP A 168 13.84 16.14 -6.28
C ASP A 168 13.94 17.67 -6.12
N LYS A 169 12.85 18.40 -6.34
CA LYS A 169 12.87 19.86 -6.26
C LYS A 169 13.07 20.31 -4.80
N VAL A 170 13.92 21.34 -4.65
CA VAL A 170 14.12 22.07 -3.38
C VAL A 170 14.57 21.15 -2.22
N LEU A 171 15.40 20.14 -2.49
CA LEU A 171 15.94 19.23 -1.46
C LEU A 171 16.74 19.97 -0.37
N SER A 172 17.30 21.15 -0.68
CA SER A 172 18.01 21.97 0.28
C SER A 172 17.12 22.62 1.36
N ALA A 173 15.81 22.69 1.11
CA ALA A 173 14.86 23.31 2.03
C ALA A 173 13.79 22.32 2.55
N ILE A 174 13.43 21.33 1.74
CA ILE A 174 12.47 20.31 2.11
C ILE A 174 13.21 18.97 2.12
N GLY A 175 13.17 18.27 3.24
CA GLY A 175 13.86 16.99 3.41
C GLY A 175 13.54 15.98 2.32
N ASP A 176 14.46 15.08 2.07
CA ASP A 176 14.28 13.96 1.14
C ASP A 176 13.53 12.82 1.80
N GLU A 177 13.89 12.50 3.03
CA GLU A 177 13.28 11.43 3.80
C GLU A 177 11.85 11.77 4.23
N VAL A 178 10.94 10.91 3.85
CA VAL A 178 9.52 10.94 4.24
C VAL A 178 9.24 9.73 5.13
N GLN A 179 8.84 9.98 6.38
CA GLN A 179 8.41 8.94 7.30
C GLN A 179 6.91 8.75 7.21
N LEU A 180 6.48 7.50 7.06
CA LEU A 180 5.07 7.11 6.98
C LEU A 180 4.63 6.45 8.27
N ARG A 181 3.41 6.77 8.71
CA ARG A 181 2.69 6.08 9.77
C ARG A 181 1.30 5.69 9.26
N LEU A 182 1.00 4.41 9.40
CA LEU A 182 -0.23 3.82 8.89
C LEU A 182 -1.00 3.16 10.03
N GLU A 183 -2.27 3.51 10.16
CA GLU A 183 -3.21 2.79 11.02
C GLU A 183 -4.26 2.18 10.10
N VAL A 184 -4.30 0.85 10.05
CA VAL A 184 -5.06 0.11 9.05
C VAL A 184 -6.15 -0.70 9.72
N ALA A 185 -7.38 -0.49 9.28
CA ALA A 185 -8.50 -1.36 9.56
C ALA A 185 -8.96 -2.05 8.28
N ALA A 186 -9.30 -3.32 8.36
CA ALA A 186 -9.88 -4.05 7.24
C ALA A 186 -11.06 -4.90 7.70
N VAL A 187 -12.12 -4.88 6.92
CA VAL A 187 -13.36 -5.60 7.18
C VAL A 187 -13.39 -6.84 6.29
N ARG A 188 -13.83 -7.96 6.85
CA ARG A 188 -13.98 -9.20 6.09
C ARG A 188 -14.90 -9.00 4.89
N ASP A 189 -14.39 -9.39 3.73
CA ASP A 189 -15.10 -9.30 2.46
C ASP A 189 -14.60 -10.41 1.53
N LYS A 190 -15.45 -11.39 1.27
CA LYS A 190 -15.13 -12.55 0.43
C LYS A 190 -14.80 -12.18 -1.02
N ASP A 191 -15.31 -11.05 -1.48
CA ASP A 191 -15.13 -10.56 -2.84
C ASP A 191 -13.89 -9.63 -2.97
N ALA A 192 -13.19 -9.35 -1.85
CA ALA A 192 -11.96 -8.58 -1.87
C ALA A 192 -10.81 -9.42 -2.44
N GLU A 193 -10.15 -8.92 -3.48
CA GLU A 193 -8.99 -9.57 -4.07
C GLU A 193 -7.81 -8.60 -4.11
N PRO A 194 -6.73 -8.85 -3.34
CA PRO A 194 -5.46 -8.20 -3.61
C PRO A 194 -5.02 -8.64 -5.01
N GLY A 195 -4.90 -7.70 -5.93
CA GLY A 195 -4.48 -7.98 -7.29
C GLY A 195 -3.23 -8.88 -7.29
N ALA A 196 -3.26 -9.96 -8.07
CA ALA A 196 -2.08 -10.80 -8.25
C ALA A 196 -0.93 -9.91 -8.73
N ALA A 197 0.26 -10.11 -8.16
CA ALA A 197 1.47 -9.52 -8.73
C ALA A 197 1.62 -10.05 -10.16
N THR A 198 1.14 -9.31 -11.15
CA THR A 198 1.37 -9.67 -12.55
C THR A 198 2.86 -9.53 -12.80
N ALA A 199 3.54 -10.67 -12.91
CA ALA A 199 4.88 -10.73 -13.46
C ALA A 199 4.76 -10.34 -14.95
N GLY A 200 4.85 -9.04 -15.27
CA GLY A 200 4.71 -8.63 -16.65
C GLY A 200 4.61 -7.14 -16.95
N ASP A 201 4.43 -6.30 -15.98
CA ASP A 201 4.50 -4.86 -16.25
C ASP A 201 5.97 -4.42 -16.33
N THR A 202 6.52 -4.52 -17.52
CA THR A 202 7.80 -3.88 -17.90
C THR A 202 7.67 -2.38 -17.61
N PRO A 203 8.63 -1.74 -16.93
CA PRO A 203 8.59 -0.30 -16.71
C PRO A 203 8.49 0.39 -18.06
N THR A 204 7.39 1.12 -18.26
CA THR A 204 7.28 2.00 -19.42
C THR A 204 8.39 3.04 -19.28
N THR A 205 9.33 3.03 -20.21
CA THR A 205 10.37 4.04 -20.33
C THR A 205 9.74 5.42 -20.21
N PRO A 206 10.24 6.31 -19.33
CA PRO A 206 9.68 7.65 -19.17
C PRO A 206 9.67 8.33 -20.53
N ALA A 207 8.50 8.80 -20.97
CA ALA A 207 8.43 9.71 -22.11
C ALA A 207 9.33 10.90 -21.78
N GLN A 208 10.23 11.24 -22.69
CA GLN A 208 11.12 12.40 -22.57
C GLN A 208 10.25 13.62 -22.30
N ASP A 209 10.58 14.34 -21.23
CA ASP A 209 9.97 15.62 -20.86
C ASP A 209 10.23 16.62 -22.01
N PRO A 210 9.21 17.10 -22.72
CA PRO A 210 9.40 18.04 -23.81
C PRO A 210 9.86 19.44 -23.35
N ASP A 211 9.85 19.71 -22.04
CA ASP A 211 10.23 21.00 -21.46
C ASP A 211 11.65 21.01 -20.84
N ARG A 212 12.49 20.02 -21.13
CA ARG A 212 13.89 20.09 -20.79
C ARG A 212 14.59 21.04 -21.75
N ASN A 213 14.38 22.33 -21.53
CA ASN A 213 15.13 23.39 -22.21
C ASN A 213 16.59 23.37 -21.68
N ASP A 214 17.47 22.77 -22.46
CA ASP A 214 18.92 22.79 -22.24
C ASP A 214 19.40 24.20 -22.60
N GLY A 215 19.31 25.10 -21.60
CA GLY A 215 19.82 26.46 -21.68
C GLY A 215 21.33 26.48 -21.73
N THR A 216 21.89 26.18 -22.88
CA THR A 216 23.25 26.61 -23.22
C THR A 216 23.26 28.13 -23.40
N GLU A 217 23.45 28.86 -22.32
CA GLU A 217 23.75 30.28 -22.37
C GLU A 217 25.19 30.46 -22.87
N LYS A 218 25.30 30.90 -24.12
CA LYS A 218 26.54 31.43 -24.69
C LYS A 218 26.68 32.87 -24.27
N ARG A 219 27.80 33.11 -23.54
CA ARG A 219 28.49 34.41 -23.32
C ARG A 219 27.80 35.45 -22.45
#